data_7c96d8db164739184af518961af48a2b
#
_entry.id   7c96d8db164739184af518961af48a2b
#
_cell.length_a   1.000
_cell.length_b   1.000
_cell.length_c   1.000
_cell.angle_alpha   90.00
_cell.angle_beta   90.00
_cell.angle_gamma   90.00
#
_symmetry.space_group_name_H-M   'P 1'
#
loop_
_entity.id
_entity.type
_entity.pdbx_description
1 polymer ?
#
loop_
_entity_poly.entity_id
_entity_poly.type
_entity_poly.pdbx_seq_one_letter_code
_entity_poly.pdbx_strand_id
1 'polypeptide(L)'
;MEYFEVVEKRQSIRKYQSRPIEPEKLQAILKAANRAPSAGNFQAYEIYVTTKQSVRDALAHTTWDMAWIAKAPLLIIFCTHAKRCHYPGADACAMQDASIATTQAMLAVTALGLGACWIGAFDPTRVAEVIGAPEGVRPMSILAIGYADENPERTTRRPLTELVHEL
;
A
#
# COMPACT_ATOMS: atom_id res chain seq x y z
N MET A 1 0.30 15.72 12.85
CA MET A 1 1.66 15.13 13.01
C MET A 1 2.52 15.76 11.94
N GLU A 2 3.67 16.29 12.31
CA GLU A 2 4.60 16.89 11.36
C GLU A 2 5.23 15.83 10.45
N TYR A 3 5.64 16.23 9.23
CA TYR A 3 6.11 15.28 8.20
C TYR A 3 7.26 14.39 8.67
N PHE A 4 8.31 14.96 9.26
CA PHE A 4 9.45 14.17 9.73
C PHE A 4 9.09 13.24 10.87
N GLU A 5 8.15 13.63 11.73
CA GLU A 5 7.61 12.77 12.78
C GLU A 5 6.85 11.55 12.19
N VAL A 6 6.10 11.76 11.10
CA VAL A 6 5.42 10.68 10.37
C VAL A 6 6.44 9.69 9.80
N VAL A 7 7.48 10.19 9.13
CA VAL A 7 8.53 9.36 8.53
C VAL A 7 9.24 8.54 9.62
N GLU A 8 9.55 9.18 10.76
CA GLU A 8 10.16 8.51 11.89
C GLU A 8 9.25 7.47 12.54
N LYS A 9 7.98 7.75 12.75
CA LYS A 9 7.02 6.85 13.40
C LYS A 9 6.59 5.68 12.53
N ARG A 10 6.61 5.84 11.20
CA ARG A 10 6.15 4.81 10.28
C ARG A 10 6.94 3.50 10.47
N GLN A 11 6.22 2.44 10.77
CA GLN A 11 6.76 1.07 10.82
C GLN A 11 5.71 0.07 10.33
N SER A 12 6.14 -1.15 9.99
CA SER A 12 5.23 -2.21 9.53
C SER A 12 4.51 -2.82 10.73
N ILE A 13 3.19 -2.71 10.74
CA ILE A 13 2.29 -3.28 11.74
C ILE A 13 1.58 -4.50 11.15
N ARG A 14 1.58 -5.62 11.86
CA ARG A 14 1.01 -6.90 11.42
C ARG A 14 -0.03 -7.48 12.40
N LYS A 15 -0.24 -6.82 13.54
CA LYS A 15 -1.33 -7.13 14.48
C LYS A 15 -2.23 -5.91 14.61
N TYR A 16 -3.53 -6.15 14.51
CA TYR A 16 -4.53 -5.10 14.46
C TYR A 16 -5.65 -5.38 15.44
N GLN A 17 -6.17 -4.30 16.02
CA GLN A 17 -7.41 -4.33 16.79
C GLN A 17 -8.59 -4.62 15.84
N SER A 18 -9.63 -5.28 16.35
CA SER A 18 -10.86 -5.56 15.58
C SER A 18 -11.72 -4.30 15.33
N ARG A 19 -11.18 -3.12 15.63
CA ARG A 19 -11.86 -1.83 15.47
C ARG A 19 -11.94 -1.45 13.98
N PRO A 20 -13.11 -1.11 13.43
CA PRO A 20 -13.25 -0.59 12.09
C PRO A 20 -12.57 0.77 11.94
N ILE A 21 -12.16 1.11 10.71
CA ILE A 21 -11.60 2.41 10.37
C ILE A 21 -12.74 3.36 10.00
N GLU A 22 -12.70 4.57 10.50
CA GLU A 22 -13.67 5.62 10.22
C GLU A 22 -13.64 5.99 8.73
N PRO A 23 -14.82 6.21 8.10
CA PRO A 23 -14.89 6.56 6.66
C PRO A 23 -14.06 7.79 6.29
N GLU A 24 -13.98 8.77 7.17
CA GLU A 24 -13.23 10.01 6.98
C GLU A 24 -11.71 9.75 6.89
N LYS A 25 -11.20 8.81 7.69
CA LYS A 25 -9.79 8.38 7.63
C LYS A 25 -9.50 7.64 6.33
N LEU A 26 -10.38 6.74 5.90
CA LEU A 26 -10.26 6.08 4.61
C LEU A 26 -10.21 7.10 3.46
N GLN A 27 -11.11 8.08 3.46
CA GLN A 27 -11.14 9.14 2.45
C GLN A 27 -9.85 9.98 2.48
N ALA A 28 -9.31 10.30 3.66
CA ALA A 28 -8.05 11.03 3.79
C ALA A 28 -6.87 10.23 3.21
N ILE A 29 -6.81 8.92 3.45
CA ILE A 29 -5.79 8.01 2.90
C ILE A 29 -5.87 7.98 1.38
N LEU A 30 -7.07 7.80 0.81
CA LEU A 30 -7.28 7.77 -0.64
C LEU A 30 -6.94 9.11 -1.31
N LYS A 31 -7.28 10.25 -0.66
CA LYS A 31 -6.88 11.59 -1.13
C LYS A 31 -5.35 11.75 -1.13
N ALA A 32 -4.66 11.26 -0.11
CA ALA A 32 -3.20 11.30 -0.06
C ALA A 32 -2.59 10.48 -1.21
N ALA A 33 -3.07 9.26 -1.45
CA ALA A 33 -2.65 8.44 -2.59
C ALA A 33 -2.87 9.17 -3.93
N ASN A 34 -4.03 9.80 -4.13
CA ASN A 34 -4.36 10.53 -5.36
C ASN A 34 -3.51 11.80 -5.57
N ARG A 35 -2.85 12.32 -4.53
CA ARG A 35 -1.90 13.44 -4.63
C ARG A 35 -0.48 13.01 -4.96
N ALA A 36 -0.24 11.73 -5.14
CA ALA A 36 1.06 11.22 -5.56
C ALA A 36 1.48 11.79 -6.93
N PRO A 37 2.72 12.23 -7.11
CA PRO A 37 3.23 12.56 -8.44
C PRO A 37 3.30 11.30 -9.29
N SER A 38 3.16 11.46 -10.60
CA SER A 38 3.24 10.37 -11.57
C SER A 38 3.92 10.83 -12.86
N ALA A 39 4.48 9.90 -13.61
CA ALA A 39 5.13 10.18 -14.88
C ALA A 39 4.13 10.87 -15.82
N GLY A 40 4.47 12.06 -16.32
CA GLY A 40 3.60 12.84 -17.20
C GLY A 40 2.19 13.08 -16.66
N ASN A 41 1.98 12.93 -15.35
CA ASN A 41 0.66 12.95 -14.68
C ASN A 41 -0.32 11.90 -15.23
N PHE A 42 0.17 10.79 -15.75
CA PHE A 42 -0.68 9.72 -16.32
C PHE A 42 -1.41 8.92 -15.26
N GLN A 43 -0.93 8.93 -14.00
CA GLN A 43 -1.55 8.21 -12.89
C GLN A 43 -1.85 6.75 -13.29
N ALA A 44 -0.77 6.06 -13.76
CA ALA A 44 -0.87 4.73 -14.37
C ALA A 44 -1.09 3.63 -13.33
N TYR A 45 -2.07 3.83 -12.43
CA TYR A 45 -2.45 2.89 -11.38
C TYR A 45 -3.97 2.90 -11.13
N GLU A 46 -4.44 1.83 -10.51
CA GLU A 46 -5.81 1.66 -9.99
C GLU A 46 -5.74 1.29 -8.50
N ILE A 47 -6.79 1.68 -7.76
CA ILE A 47 -6.87 1.43 -6.31
C ILE A 47 -8.16 0.66 -6.01
N TYR A 48 -8.02 -0.52 -5.40
CA TYR A 48 -9.13 -1.32 -4.92
C TYR A 48 -9.16 -1.30 -3.39
N VAL A 49 -10.34 -1.23 -2.82
CA VAL A 49 -10.53 -1.11 -1.37
C VAL A 49 -11.51 -2.17 -0.89
N THR A 50 -11.19 -2.83 0.20
CA THR A 50 -12.13 -3.77 0.83
C THR A 50 -12.07 -3.73 2.35
N THR A 51 -13.26 -3.78 2.96
CA THR A 51 -13.47 -4.04 4.38
C THR A 51 -14.24 -5.35 4.60
N LYS A 52 -14.68 -6.02 3.50
CA LYS A 52 -15.47 -7.26 3.55
C LYS A 52 -14.59 -8.41 4.00
N GLN A 53 -14.98 -9.11 5.08
CA GLN A 53 -14.22 -10.22 5.65
C GLN A 53 -13.93 -11.31 4.61
N SER A 54 -14.94 -11.74 3.84
CA SER A 54 -14.77 -12.79 2.82
C SER A 54 -13.73 -12.45 1.75
N VAL A 55 -13.62 -11.18 1.36
CA VAL A 55 -12.61 -10.72 0.39
C VAL A 55 -11.24 -10.67 1.05
N ARG A 56 -11.15 -10.22 2.31
CA ARG A 56 -9.88 -10.19 3.06
C ARG A 56 -9.34 -11.61 3.28
N ASP A 57 -10.21 -12.57 3.58
CA ASP A 57 -9.85 -13.99 3.71
C ASP A 57 -9.34 -14.53 2.38
N ALA A 58 -10.05 -14.27 1.28
CA ALA A 58 -9.63 -14.69 -0.06
C ALA A 58 -8.25 -14.08 -0.43
N LEU A 59 -8.02 -12.79 -0.16
CA LEU A 59 -6.73 -12.12 -0.40
C LEU A 59 -5.61 -12.73 0.45
N ALA A 60 -5.86 -13.08 1.71
CA ALA A 60 -4.87 -13.72 2.57
C ALA A 60 -4.41 -15.06 1.98
N HIS A 61 -5.30 -15.82 1.35
CA HIS A 61 -4.97 -17.09 0.67
C HIS A 61 -4.16 -16.91 -0.64
N THR A 62 -3.99 -15.69 -1.13
CA THR A 62 -3.11 -15.39 -2.27
C THR A 62 -1.66 -15.14 -1.86
N THR A 63 -1.41 -15.02 -0.56
CA THR A 63 -0.09 -14.72 0.01
C THR A 63 0.56 -15.98 0.57
N TRP A 64 1.89 -15.99 0.65
CA TRP A 64 2.63 -17.09 1.27
C TRP A 64 2.65 -16.92 2.80
N ASP A 65 1.84 -17.74 3.51
CA ASP A 65 1.77 -17.82 4.98
C ASP A 65 1.46 -16.51 5.73
N MET A 66 0.76 -15.56 5.09
CA MET A 66 0.41 -14.27 5.70
C MET A 66 -1.07 -14.20 6.11
N ALA A 67 -1.60 -15.25 6.75
CA ALA A 67 -3.00 -15.30 7.20
C ALA A 67 -3.41 -14.11 8.10
N TRP A 68 -2.44 -13.44 8.75
CA TRP A 68 -2.68 -12.23 9.56
C TRP A 68 -3.26 -11.05 8.75
N ILE A 69 -3.08 -11.02 7.43
CA ILE A 69 -3.62 -9.97 6.54
C ILE A 69 -5.15 -9.91 6.64
N ALA A 70 -5.82 -11.06 6.76
CA ALA A 70 -7.27 -11.14 6.92
C ALA A 70 -7.80 -10.47 8.20
N LYS A 71 -6.94 -10.30 9.22
CA LYS A 71 -7.29 -9.64 10.49
C LYS A 71 -7.25 -8.11 10.40
N ALA A 72 -6.60 -7.54 9.40
CA ALA A 72 -6.62 -6.10 9.18
C ALA A 72 -8.05 -5.68 8.78
N PRO A 73 -8.66 -4.67 9.44
CA PRO A 73 -10.04 -4.25 9.12
C PRO A 73 -10.20 -3.63 7.73
N LEU A 74 -9.12 -3.17 7.12
CA LEU A 74 -9.09 -2.55 5.80
C LEU A 74 -7.92 -3.09 4.99
N LEU A 75 -8.16 -3.47 3.74
CA LEU A 75 -7.12 -3.70 2.73
C LEU A 75 -7.30 -2.72 1.58
N ILE A 76 -6.18 -2.13 1.15
CA ILE A 76 -6.10 -1.31 -0.08
C ILE A 76 -5.10 -1.97 -1.01
N ILE A 77 -5.54 -2.30 -2.21
CA ILE A 77 -4.73 -2.94 -3.24
C ILE A 77 -4.41 -1.91 -4.31
N PHE A 78 -3.13 -1.67 -4.52
CA PHE A 78 -2.63 -0.83 -5.60
C PHE A 78 -2.22 -1.72 -6.76
N CYS A 79 -2.72 -1.36 -7.94
CA CYS A 79 -2.45 -2.08 -9.17
C CYS A 79 -1.77 -1.16 -10.17
N THR A 80 -0.87 -1.67 -10.98
CA THR A 80 -0.35 -0.96 -12.16
C THR A 80 -1.38 -1.02 -13.30
N HIS A 81 -1.42 0.03 -14.12
CA HIS A 81 -2.22 0.10 -15.33
C HIS A 81 -1.39 0.71 -16.48
N ALA A 82 -0.43 -0.06 -16.98
CA ALA A 82 0.58 0.41 -17.94
C ALA A 82 -0.04 1.06 -19.21
N LYS A 83 -1.22 0.64 -19.65
CA LYS A 83 -1.93 1.23 -20.81
C LYS A 83 -2.24 2.72 -20.65
N ARG A 84 -2.21 3.27 -19.42
CA ARG A 84 -2.38 4.71 -19.16
C ARG A 84 -1.10 5.52 -19.42
N CYS A 85 0.07 4.89 -19.36
CA CYS A 85 1.35 5.55 -19.60
C CYS A 85 1.68 5.52 -21.09
N HIS A 86 1.93 6.69 -21.69
CA HIS A 86 2.27 6.83 -23.10
C HIS A 86 3.76 7.00 -23.37
N TYR A 87 4.59 6.83 -22.34
CA TYR A 87 6.05 6.84 -22.49
C TYR A 87 6.63 5.46 -22.83
N PRO A 88 7.76 5.41 -23.51
CA PRO A 88 8.54 4.18 -23.59
C PRO A 88 8.83 3.63 -22.17
N GLY A 89 8.69 2.33 -21.97
CA GLY A 89 8.83 1.74 -20.63
C GLY A 89 7.59 1.90 -19.72
N ALA A 90 6.40 1.90 -20.30
CA ALA A 90 5.12 2.08 -19.60
C ALA A 90 4.95 1.21 -18.36
N ASP A 91 5.43 -0.04 -18.36
CA ASP A 91 5.38 -0.93 -17.19
C ASP A 91 6.21 -0.40 -16.02
N ALA A 92 7.43 0.10 -16.31
CA ALA A 92 8.29 0.68 -15.28
C ALA A 92 7.68 1.97 -14.72
N CYS A 93 7.14 2.84 -15.57
CA CYS A 93 6.43 4.05 -15.14
C CYS A 93 5.22 3.72 -14.27
N ALA A 94 4.39 2.77 -14.68
CA ALA A 94 3.22 2.36 -13.91
C ALA A 94 3.61 1.76 -12.54
N MET A 95 4.71 1.01 -12.48
CA MET A 95 5.25 0.48 -11.23
C MET A 95 5.71 1.60 -10.29
N GLN A 96 6.40 2.61 -10.80
CA GLN A 96 6.83 3.78 -10.03
C GLN A 96 5.61 4.57 -9.53
N ASP A 97 4.67 4.90 -10.42
CA ASP A 97 3.44 5.63 -10.09
C ASP A 97 2.65 4.94 -8.97
N ALA A 98 2.41 3.63 -9.10
CA ALA A 98 1.71 2.84 -8.09
C ALA A 98 2.49 2.78 -6.77
N SER A 99 3.82 2.68 -6.80
CA SER A 99 4.67 2.65 -5.61
C SER A 99 4.66 3.98 -4.86
N ILE A 100 4.69 5.11 -5.59
CA ILE A 100 4.62 6.44 -5.01
C ILE A 100 3.25 6.64 -4.35
N ALA A 101 2.15 6.28 -5.04
CA ALA A 101 0.80 6.37 -4.50
C ALA A 101 0.62 5.51 -3.24
N THR A 102 1.15 4.28 -3.25
CA THR A 102 1.14 3.39 -2.07
C THR A 102 1.91 4.00 -0.90
N THR A 103 3.07 4.61 -1.17
CA THR A 103 3.90 5.26 -0.14
C THR A 103 3.17 6.45 0.48
N GLN A 104 2.53 7.31 -0.34
CA GLN A 104 1.72 8.43 0.13
C GLN A 104 0.56 7.95 1.02
N ALA A 105 -0.14 6.89 0.60
CA ALA A 105 -1.19 6.28 1.41
C ALA A 105 -0.64 5.79 2.76
N MET A 106 0.49 5.09 2.76
CA MET A 106 1.11 4.53 3.96
C MET A 106 1.55 5.61 4.96
N LEU A 107 2.09 6.73 4.47
CA LEU A 107 2.44 7.87 5.32
C LEU A 107 1.19 8.54 5.91
N ALA A 108 0.12 8.68 5.11
CA ALA A 108 -1.16 9.19 5.59
C ALA A 108 -1.76 8.29 6.69
N VAL A 109 -1.68 6.96 6.54
CA VAL A 109 -2.09 5.99 7.58
C VAL A 109 -1.39 6.31 8.89
N THR A 110 -0.07 6.49 8.87
CA THR A 110 0.73 6.82 10.06
C THR A 110 0.33 8.18 10.65
N ALA A 111 0.15 9.20 9.81
CA ALA A 111 -0.27 10.54 10.24
C ALA A 111 -1.63 10.54 10.93
N LEU A 112 -2.52 9.62 10.56
CA LEU A 112 -3.85 9.44 11.13
C LEU A 112 -3.87 8.55 12.39
N GLY A 113 -2.70 8.14 12.89
CA GLY A 113 -2.57 7.28 14.07
C GLY A 113 -2.97 5.83 13.83
N LEU A 114 -2.93 5.38 12.58
CA LEU A 114 -3.16 4.00 12.18
C LEU A 114 -1.83 3.28 11.90
N GLY A 115 -1.88 1.95 11.90
CA GLY A 115 -0.79 1.09 11.49
C GLY A 115 -1.02 0.49 10.10
N ALA A 116 0.06 0.30 9.34
CA ALA A 116 0.00 -0.40 8.07
C ALA A 116 1.18 -1.34 7.89
N CYS A 117 0.97 -2.36 7.03
CA CYS A 117 2.05 -3.13 6.45
C CYS A 117 1.87 -3.18 4.94
N TRP A 118 2.97 -2.95 4.20
CA TRP A 118 3.07 -3.16 2.76
C TRP A 118 3.38 -4.62 2.49
N ILE A 119 2.53 -5.27 1.73
CA ILE A 119 2.68 -6.65 1.27
C ILE A 119 2.95 -6.61 -0.24
N GLY A 120 4.09 -7.19 -0.66
CA GLY A 120 4.46 -7.38 -2.06
C GLY A 120 4.61 -8.87 -2.43
N ALA A 121 4.57 -9.75 -1.43
CA ALA A 121 4.75 -11.20 -1.61
C ALA A 121 3.38 -11.88 -1.69
N PHE A 122 2.84 -11.99 -2.92
CA PHE A 122 1.56 -12.65 -3.23
C PHE A 122 1.56 -13.10 -4.70
N ASP A 123 0.60 -13.95 -5.05
CA ASP A 123 0.33 -14.30 -6.44
C ASP A 123 -0.53 -13.21 -7.10
N PRO A 124 0.02 -12.39 -8.02
CA PRO A 124 -0.71 -11.27 -8.62
C PRO A 124 -1.91 -11.72 -9.49
N THR A 125 -1.84 -12.90 -10.09
CA THR A 125 -2.95 -13.43 -10.89
C THR A 125 -4.13 -13.75 -9.99
N ARG A 126 -3.90 -14.46 -8.91
CA ARG A 126 -4.95 -14.79 -7.93
C ARG A 126 -5.51 -13.56 -7.23
N VAL A 127 -4.68 -12.55 -6.93
CA VAL A 127 -5.18 -11.26 -6.38
C VAL A 127 -6.08 -10.58 -7.40
N ALA A 128 -5.69 -10.53 -8.69
CA ALA A 128 -6.49 -9.93 -9.76
C ALA A 128 -7.87 -10.61 -9.87
N GLU A 129 -7.93 -11.95 -9.80
CA GLU A 129 -9.18 -12.71 -9.80
C GLU A 129 -10.06 -12.32 -8.60
N VAL A 130 -9.50 -12.28 -7.38
CA VAL A 130 -10.25 -11.94 -6.15
C VAL A 130 -10.84 -10.55 -6.19
N ILE A 131 -10.12 -9.57 -6.73
CA ILE A 131 -10.60 -8.17 -6.80
C ILE A 131 -11.39 -7.86 -8.08
N GLY A 132 -11.50 -8.81 -9.02
CA GLY A 132 -12.16 -8.61 -10.32
C GLY A 132 -11.43 -7.58 -11.20
N ALA A 133 -10.10 -7.56 -11.17
CA ALA A 133 -9.32 -6.62 -11.97
C ALA A 133 -9.45 -6.94 -13.47
N PRO A 134 -9.70 -5.93 -14.33
CA PRO A 134 -9.77 -6.15 -15.78
C PRO A 134 -8.37 -6.43 -16.35
N GLU A 135 -8.33 -6.95 -17.57
CA GLU A 135 -7.10 -7.18 -18.31
C GLU A 135 -6.26 -5.90 -18.44
N GLY A 136 -4.97 -6.01 -18.16
CA GLY A 136 -4.01 -4.90 -18.15
C GLY A 136 -3.89 -4.16 -16.82
N VAL A 137 -4.73 -4.49 -15.84
CA VAL A 137 -4.60 -4.01 -14.45
C VAL A 137 -3.96 -5.10 -13.60
N ARG A 138 -2.74 -4.85 -13.11
CA ARG A 138 -1.94 -5.84 -12.39
C ARG A 138 -1.69 -5.45 -10.95
N PRO A 139 -2.12 -6.25 -9.96
CA PRO A 139 -1.81 -6.01 -8.54
C PRO A 139 -0.30 -5.89 -8.30
N MET A 140 0.09 -4.84 -7.56
CA MET A 140 1.48 -4.51 -7.25
C MET A 140 1.75 -4.55 -5.74
N SER A 141 0.82 -4.02 -4.94
CA SER A 141 0.94 -4.06 -3.47
C SER A 141 -0.42 -4.17 -2.80
N ILE A 142 -0.41 -4.75 -1.61
CA ILE A 142 -1.54 -4.72 -0.68
C ILE A 142 -1.10 -3.96 0.56
N LEU A 143 -1.83 -2.92 0.97
CA LEU A 143 -1.70 -2.32 2.29
C LEU A 143 -2.73 -2.93 3.22
N ALA A 144 -2.27 -3.64 4.25
CA ALA A 144 -3.09 -4.05 5.38
C ALA A 144 -3.09 -2.92 6.40
N ILE A 145 -4.26 -2.43 6.80
CA ILE A 145 -4.41 -1.19 7.58
C ILE A 145 -5.36 -1.43 8.74
N GLY A 146 -5.02 -0.92 9.92
CA GLY A 146 -5.85 -0.98 11.12
C GLY A 146 -5.28 -0.17 12.27
N TYR A 147 -5.97 -0.15 13.39
CA TYR A 147 -5.38 0.30 14.65
C TYR A 147 -4.38 -0.74 15.12
N ALA A 148 -3.16 -0.28 15.43
CA ALA A 148 -2.09 -1.19 15.85
C ALA A 148 -2.44 -1.87 17.18
N ASP A 149 -2.20 -3.18 17.25
CA ASP A 149 -2.26 -4.01 18.46
C ASP A 149 -0.89 -4.59 18.80
N GLU A 150 0.15 -3.92 18.36
CA GLU A 150 1.55 -4.20 18.65
C GLU A 150 2.38 -2.92 18.57
N ASN A 151 3.55 -2.96 19.19
CA ASN A 151 4.57 -1.93 19.05
C ASN A 151 5.92 -2.64 18.78
N PRO A 152 6.18 -3.02 17.51
CA PRO A 152 7.38 -3.76 17.16
C PRO A 152 8.64 -2.91 17.35
N GLU A 153 9.79 -3.58 17.57
CA GLU A 153 11.08 -2.91 17.56
C GLU A 153 11.37 -2.32 16.17
N ARG A 154 12.04 -1.17 16.16
CA ARG A 154 12.44 -0.52 14.92
C ARG A 154 13.54 -1.30 14.24
N THR A 155 13.36 -1.54 12.96
CA THR A 155 14.40 -2.11 12.11
C THR A 155 15.47 -1.06 11.80
N THR A 156 16.73 -1.48 11.82
CA THR A 156 17.87 -0.64 11.44
C THR A 156 17.78 -0.18 9.98
N ARG A 157 18.53 0.85 9.64
CA ARG A 157 18.75 1.35 8.29
C ARG A 157 20.25 1.30 7.99
N ARG A 158 20.57 1.13 6.72
CA ARG A 158 21.95 1.33 6.26
C ARG A 158 22.37 2.78 6.54
N PRO A 159 23.63 3.01 6.94
CA PRO A 159 24.16 4.36 7.09
C PRO A 159 24.02 5.17 5.78
N LEU A 160 23.78 6.48 5.90
CA LEU A 160 23.70 7.34 4.72
C LEU A 160 24.99 7.36 3.90
N THR A 161 26.14 7.19 4.56
CA THR A 161 27.46 7.09 3.92
C THR A 161 27.62 5.90 2.97
N GLU A 162 26.76 4.86 3.11
CA GLU A 162 26.72 3.73 2.19
C GLU A 162 25.71 3.89 1.05
N LEU A 163 24.83 4.88 1.15
CA LEU A 163 23.71 5.08 0.22
C LEU A 163 23.91 6.32 -0.65
N VAL A 164 24.60 7.34 -0.14
CA VAL A 164 24.77 8.62 -0.80
C VAL A 164 26.16 8.67 -1.43
N HIS A 165 26.20 8.95 -2.72
CA HIS A 165 27.42 9.15 -3.50
C HIS A 165 27.40 10.56 -4.07
N GLU A 166 28.35 11.40 -3.66
CA GLU A 166 28.57 12.72 -4.24
C GLU A 166 29.38 12.57 -5.53
N LEU A 167 28.98 13.28 -6.61
CA LEU A 167 29.61 13.23 -7.95
C LEU A 167 30.40 14.50 -8.21
#